data_494b4164ab0a243b2ccfb1573d22e3d7
#
_entry.id   494b4164ab0a243b2ccfb1573d22e3d7
#
_cell.length_a   1.000
_cell.length_b   1.000
_cell.length_c   1.000
_cell.angle_alpha   90.00
_cell.angle_beta   90.00
_cell.angle_gamma   90.00
#
_symmetry.space_group_name_H-M   'P 1'
#
loop_
_entity.id
_entity.type
_entity.pdbx_description
1 polymer ?
#
loop_
_entity_poly.entity_id
_entity_poly.type
_entity_poly.pdbx_seq_one_letter_code
_entity_poly.pdbx_strand_id
1 'polypeptide(L)'
;MSRAVFFTFFTLACIFISAVHALPVPALDKRDTYEGRGTYYQTGLGACGYTDNNSDPIVAVSHLIYGDGGYCNQWVQITNTANGVTKSAQVRDKCQGCGSSDLDMSPSLFQSLGASLSQGVLQIDWEFSS
;
A
#
# COMPACT_ATOMS: atom_id res chain seq x y z
N MET A 1 -49.54 37.56 63.13
CA MET A 1 -49.46 36.21 62.54
C MET A 1 -48.61 36.28 61.28
N SER A 2 -47.36 35.88 61.38
CA SER A 2 -46.42 35.90 60.25
C SER A 2 -46.48 34.53 59.55
N ARG A 3 -46.88 34.53 58.32
CA ARG A 3 -46.78 33.35 57.48
C ARG A 3 -45.51 33.49 56.66
N ALA A 4 -44.48 32.75 57.06
CA ALA A 4 -43.29 32.60 56.25
C ALA A 4 -43.59 31.65 55.07
N VAL A 5 -43.56 32.16 53.85
CA VAL A 5 -43.66 31.38 52.65
C VAL A 5 -42.24 30.97 52.28
N PHE A 6 -41.94 29.70 52.45
CA PHE A 6 -40.70 29.16 52.01
C PHE A 6 -40.84 28.88 50.52
N PHE A 7 -40.21 29.70 49.69
CA PHE A 7 -39.97 29.35 48.26
C PHE A 7 -38.75 28.46 48.20
N THR A 8 -39.03 27.19 48.05
CA THR A 8 -37.96 26.25 47.64
C THR A 8 -37.65 26.48 46.18
N PHE A 9 -36.56 27.15 45.93
CA PHE A 9 -36.00 27.20 44.58
C PHE A 9 -35.41 25.84 44.23
N PHE A 10 -36.13 25.10 43.40
CA PHE A 10 -35.56 23.94 42.71
C PHE A 10 -34.64 24.48 41.63
N THR A 11 -33.37 24.53 41.88
CA THR A 11 -32.38 24.73 40.86
C THR A 11 -32.26 23.42 40.08
N LEU A 12 -32.90 23.39 38.92
CA LEU A 12 -32.74 22.33 37.99
C LEU A 12 -31.30 22.42 37.40
N ALA A 13 -30.39 21.64 37.98
CA ALA A 13 -29.06 21.51 37.41
C ALA A 13 -29.20 20.73 36.11
N CYS A 14 -29.24 21.47 34.99
CA CYS A 14 -29.07 20.83 33.68
C CYS A 14 -27.65 20.31 33.59
N ILE A 15 -27.50 19.02 33.84
CA ILE A 15 -26.28 18.33 33.57
C ILE A 15 -26.21 18.19 32.04
N PHE A 16 -25.50 19.10 31.38
CA PHE A 16 -25.15 18.93 30.00
C PHE A 16 -24.09 17.80 29.95
N ILE A 17 -24.57 16.60 29.71
CA ILE A 17 -23.66 15.51 29.32
C ILE A 17 -23.25 15.85 27.91
N SER A 18 -22.14 16.55 27.73
CA SER A 18 -21.48 16.65 26.47
C SER A 18 -20.96 15.25 26.13
N ALA A 19 -21.72 14.55 25.30
CA ALA A 19 -21.24 13.33 24.73
C ALA A 19 -20.03 13.67 23.84
N VAL A 20 -18.84 13.41 24.36
CA VAL A 20 -17.63 13.44 23.52
C VAL A 20 -17.75 12.25 22.59
N HIS A 21 -18.25 12.49 21.39
CA HIS A 21 -18.15 11.52 20.34
C HIS A 21 -16.66 11.37 20.00
N ALA A 22 -16.08 10.27 20.45
CA ALA A 22 -14.79 9.86 19.93
C ALA A 22 -14.99 9.66 18.42
N LEU A 23 -14.54 10.62 17.62
CA LEU A 23 -14.45 10.43 16.18
C LEU A 23 -13.60 9.19 15.96
N PRO A 24 -14.06 8.23 15.13
CA PRO A 24 -13.21 7.13 14.75
C PRO A 24 -11.95 7.76 14.16
N VAL A 25 -10.82 7.46 14.77
CA VAL A 25 -9.53 7.82 14.18
C VAL A 25 -9.54 7.16 12.80
N PRO A 26 -9.50 7.93 11.69
CA PRO A 26 -9.37 7.30 10.39
C PRO A 26 -8.16 6.39 10.49
N ALA A 27 -8.31 5.14 10.06
CA ALA A 27 -7.19 4.23 9.97
C ALA A 27 -6.14 4.93 9.09
N LEU A 28 -5.12 5.51 9.73
CA LEU A 28 -4.10 6.36 9.12
C LEU A 28 -3.21 5.58 8.16
N ASP A 29 -3.35 4.25 8.11
CA ASP A 29 -2.56 3.35 7.31
C ASP A 29 -3.42 2.43 6.46
N LYS A 30 -4.40 2.99 5.77
CA LYS A 30 -4.98 2.28 4.66
C LYS A 30 -3.95 2.32 3.53
N ARG A 31 -2.94 1.45 3.63
CA ARG A 31 -2.03 1.20 2.53
C ARG A 31 -2.87 0.69 1.37
N ASP A 32 -2.74 1.36 0.24
CA ASP A 32 -3.37 0.87 -0.97
C ASP A 32 -2.68 -0.43 -1.37
N THR A 33 -3.44 -1.51 -1.34
CA THR A 33 -3.00 -2.79 -1.87
C THR A 33 -3.39 -2.85 -3.33
N TYR A 34 -2.42 -3.18 -4.16
CA TYR A 34 -2.61 -3.37 -5.59
C TYR A 34 -2.78 -4.86 -5.86
N GLU A 35 -3.77 -5.20 -6.65
CA GLU A 35 -4.01 -6.57 -7.11
C GLU A 35 -3.81 -6.62 -8.61
N GLY A 36 -2.85 -7.39 -9.07
CA GLY A 36 -2.51 -7.41 -10.48
C GLY A 36 -1.68 -8.62 -10.89
N ARG A 37 -1.03 -8.51 -12.01
CA ARG A 37 -0.17 -9.55 -12.57
C ARG A 37 1.29 -9.21 -12.34
N GLY A 38 2.08 -10.23 -12.05
CA GLY A 38 3.53 -10.17 -12.05
C GLY A 38 4.11 -10.88 -13.24
N THR A 39 4.93 -10.20 -13.98
CA THR A 39 5.72 -10.76 -15.09
C THR A 39 7.19 -10.56 -14.80
N TYR A 40 8.08 -11.00 -15.68
CA TYR A 40 9.51 -10.74 -15.54
C TYR A 40 10.11 -10.27 -16.86
N TYR A 41 11.24 -9.60 -16.74
CA TYR A 41 11.97 -9.07 -17.90
C TYR A 41 13.48 -9.12 -17.65
N GLN A 42 14.26 -8.99 -18.70
CA GLN A 42 15.71 -8.86 -18.60
C GLN A 42 16.03 -7.44 -18.15
N THR A 43 16.66 -7.31 -16.99
CA THR A 43 17.02 -6.02 -16.41
C THR A 43 18.20 -5.37 -17.13
N GLY A 44 18.44 -4.12 -16.82
CA GLY A 44 19.52 -3.32 -17.38
C GLY A 44 19.39 -1.90 -16.89
N LEU A 45 19.59 -0.93 -17.77
CA LEU A 45 19.35 0.47 -17.44
C LEU A 45 17.85 0.74 -17.34
N GLY A 46 17.39 1.05 -16.13
CA GLY A 46 15.99 1.37 -15.85
C GLY A 46 15.66 2.84 -16.01
N ALA A 47 14.37 3.16 -16.08
CA ALA A 47 13.88 4.53 -16.19
C ALA A 47 14.26 5.40 -15.00
N CYS A 48 14.52 4.81 -13.83
CA CYS A 48 15.01 5.50 -12.64
C CYS A 48 16.51 5.91 -12.73
N GLY A 49 17.21 5.52 -13.79
CA GLY A 49 18.59 5.92 -14.03
C GLY A 49 19.66 4.98 -13.47
N TYR A 50 19.29 3.81 -12.99
CA TYR A 50 20.21 2.82 -12.44
C TYR A 50 20.31 1.61 -13.37
N THR A 51 21.49 1.01 -13.42
CA THR A 51 21.71 -0.26 -14.11
C THR A 51 21.65 -1.39 -13.07
N ASP A 52 20.70 -2.29 -13.24
CA ASP A 52 20.48 -3.42 -12.34
C ASP A 52 20.71 -4.75 -13.08
N ASN A 53 20.97 -5.79 -12.31
CA ASN A 53 21.21 -7.15 -12.80
C ASN A 53 19.96 -8.02 -12.63
N ASN A 54 19.88 -9.11 -13.40
CA ASN A 54 18.77 -10.08 -13.29
C ASN A 54 18.67 -10.75 -11.92
N SER A 55 19.72 -10.69 -11.11
CA SER A 55 19.74 -11.20 -9.73
C SER A 55 19.33 -10.18 -8.67
N ASP A 56 19.12 -8.94 -9.04
CA ASP A 56 18.71 -7.90 -8.10
C ASP A 56 17.19 -7.94 -7.85
N PRO A 57 16.73 -7.67 -6.62
CA PRO A 57 15.31 -7.64 -6.30
C PRO A 57 14.69 -6.31 -6.73
N ILE A 58 14.39 -6.18 -8.00
CA ILE A 58 13.86 -4.94 -8.58
C ILE A 58 12.58 -5.18 -9.38
N VAL A 59 11.78 -4.12 -9.48
CA VAL A 59 10.55 -4.09 -10.27
C VAL A 59 10.47 -2.85 -11.14
N ALA A 60 9.76 -3.01 -12.24
CA ALA A 60 9.22 -1.92 -13.04
C ALA A 60 7.74 -1.75 -12.69
N VAL A 61 7.34 -0.54 -12.34
CA VAL A 61 5.93 -0.19 -12.13
C VAL A 61 5.29 0.27 -13.43
N SER A 62 3.96 0.16 -13.52
CA SER A 62 3.22 0.61 -14.69
C SER A 62 3.55 2.06 -15.05
N HIS A 63 3.62 2.33 -16.35
CA HIS A 63 3.71 3.70 -16.87
C HIS A 63 2.53 4.57 -16.41
N LEU A 64 1.38 3.96 -16.07
CA LEU A 64 0.19 4.67 -15.62
C LEU A 64 0.35 5.27 -14.22
N ILE A 65 1.24 4.72 -13.40
CA ILE A 65 1.51 5.23 -12.05
C ILE A 65 2.91 5.81 -11.89
N TYR A 66 3.80 5.56 -12.83
CA TYR A 66 5.19 6.00 -12.76
C TYR A 66 5.32 7.53 -12.63
N GLY A 67 4.46 8.27 -13.33
CA GLY A 67 4.50 9.73 -13.35
C GLY A 67 5.88 10.27 -13.75
N ASP A 68 6.42 11.16 -12.94
CA ASP A 68 7.75 11.76 -13.13
C ASP A 68 8.86 11.00 -12.38
N GLY A 69 8.60 9.75 -11.97
CA GLY A 69 9.57 8.92 -11.26
C GLY A 69 9.53 9.08 -9.74
N GLY A 70 8.42 9.56 -9.18
CA GLY A 70 8.28 9.75 -7.74
C GLY A 70 8.38 8.47 -6.91
N TYR A 71 8.14 7.32 -7.50
CA TYR A 71 8.28 6.03 -6.83
C TYR A 71 9.66 5.39 -6.97
N CYS A 72 10.56 5.99 -7.74
CA CYS A 72 11.91 5.46 -7.92
C CYS A 72 12.61 5.25 -6.58
N ASN A 73 13.24 4.08 -6.43
CA ASN A 73 13.97 3.65 -5.23
C ASN A 73 13.09 3.34 -4.01
N GLN A 74 11.79 3.48 -4.09
CA GLN A 74 10.90 3.01 -3.04
C GLN A 74 10.81 1.48 -3.06
N TRP A 75 10.59 0.92 -1.87
CA TRP A 75 10.44 -0.51 -1.70
C TRP A 75 8.97 -0.90 -1.75
N VAL A 76 8.71 -2.06 -2.32
CA VAL A 76 7.39 -2.69 -2.35
C VAL A 76 7.47 -4.08 -1.72
N GLN A 77 6.36 -4.52 -1.15
CA GLN A 77 6.17 -5.91 -0.73
C GLN A 77 5.23 -6.58 -1.71
N ILE A 78 5.62 -7.75 -2.20
CA ILE A 78 4.90 -8.49 -3.23
C ILE A 78 4.58 -9.87 -2.70
N THR A 79 3.31 -10.25 -2.78
CA THR A 79 2.84 -11.57 -2.37
C THR A 79 2.32 -12.33 -3.59
N ASN A 80 2.84 -13.53 -3.80
CA ASN A 80 2.26 -14.48 -4.76
C ASN A 80 1.00 -15.07 -4.12
N THR A 81 -0.15 -14.77 -4.68
CA THR A 81 -1.44 -15.17 -4.07
C THR A 81 -1.69 -16.67 -4.13
N ALA A 82 -0.99 -17.39 -5.02
CA ALA A 82 -1.14 -18.84 -5.14
C ALA A 82 -0.50 -19.63 -3.98
N ASN A 83 0.55 -19.08 -3.35
CA ASN A 83 1.31 -19.79 -2.32
C ASN A 83 1.57 -18.96 -1.05
N GLY A 84 1.23 -17.67 -1.04
CA GLY A 84 1.43 -16.77 0.10
C GLY A 84 2.87 -16.30 0.33
N VAL A 85 3.80 -16.61 -0.58
CA VAL A 85 5.19 -16.16 -0.47
C VAL A 85 5.25 -14.66 -0.71
N THR A 86 5.90 -13.93 0.21
CA THR A 86 6.08 -12.48 0.15
C THR A 86 7.57 -12.15 0.02
N LYS A 87 7.90 -11.23 -0.89
CA LYS A 87 9.25 -10.71 -1.09
C LYS A 87 9.22 -9.20 -1.22
N SER A 88 10.30 -8.57 -0.78
CA SER A 88 10.52 -7.14 -0.97
C SER A 88 11.35 -6.88 -2.22
N ALA A 89 11.05 -5.79 -2.90
CA ALA A 89 11.77 -5.36 -4.08
C ALA A 89 11.78 -3.84 -4.18
N GLN A 90 12.70 -3.31 -4.98
CA GLN A 90 12.87 -1.87 -5.15
C GLN A 90 12.40 -1.45 -6.54
N VAL A 91 11.65 -0.35 -6.60
CA VAL A 91 11.20 0.25 -7.86
C VAL A 91 12.41 0.88 -8.57
N ARG A 92 12.70 0.43 -9.77
CA ARG A 92 13.85 0.87 -10.58
C ARG A 92 13.51 1.23 -12.01
N ASP A 93 12.32 0.89 -12.46
CA ASP A 93 12.00 1.01 -13.88
C ASP A 93 10.52 1.28 -14.12
N LYS A 94 10.20 1.56 -15.35
CA LYS A 94 8.87 1.82 -15.85
C LYS A 94 8.47 0.73 -16.86
N CYS A 95 7.31 0.14 -16.66
CA CYS A 95 6.74 -0.88 -17.54
C CYS A 95 5.71 -0.25 -18.48
N GLN A 96 6.02 -0.18 -19.77
CA GLN A 96 5.14 0.43 -20.77
C GLN A 96 3.90 -0.43 -21.08
N GLY A 97 4.02 -1.75 -20.98
CA GLY A 97 2.95 -2.68 -21.30
C GLY A 97 2.08 -3.09 -20.10
N CYS A 98 2.34 -2.53 -18.92
CA CYS A 98 1.66 -2.92 -17.69
C CYS A 98 0.37 -2.16 -17.47
N GLY A 99 -0.67 -2.86 -16.97
CA GLY A 99 -1.81 -2.21 -16.34
C GLY A 99 -1.39 -1.56 -15.00
N SER A 100 -2.24 -0.69 -14.45
CA SER A 100 -1.89 0.15 -13.29
C SER A 100 -1.47 -0.62 -12.04
N SER A 101 -1.92 -1.87 -11.89
CA SER A 101 -1.62 -2.73 -10.74
C SER A 101 -0.64 -3.86 -11.08
N ASP A 102 -0.11 -3.89 -12.28
CA ASP A 102 0.85 -4.91 -12.70
C ASP A 102 2.28 -4.50 -12.32
N LEU A 103 3.12 -5.49 -12.09
CA LEU A 103 4.56 -5.31 -11.90
C LEU A 103 5.32 -6.18 -12.90
N ASP A 104 6.41 -5.64 -13.42
CA ASP A 104 7.39 -6.41 -14.16
C ASP A 104 8.64 -6.56 -13.31
N MET A 105 9.08 -7.79 -13.10
CA MET A 105 10.07 -8.15 -12.09
C MET A 105 11.38 -8.61 -12.72
N SER A 106 12.47 -8.50 -11.96
CA SER A 106 13.69 -9.23 -12.33
C SER A 106 13.43 -10.74 -12.33
N PRO A 107 14.15 -11.52 -13.13
CA PRO A 107 13.97 -12.97 -13.18
C PRO A 107 14.15 -13.64 -11.81
N SER A 108 15.15 -13.21 -11.01
CA SER A 108 15.40 -13.80 -9.70
C SER A 108 14.28 -13.52 -8.71
N LEU A 109 13.69 -12.31 -8.76
CA LEU A 109 12.56 -11.95 -7.91
C LEU A 109 11.34 -12.81 -8.25
N PHE A 110 11.04 -12.96 -9.52
CA PHE A 110 9.94 -13.81 -10.01
C PHE A 110 10.09 -15.25 -9.50
N GLN A 111 11.27 -15.82 -9.62
CA GLN A 111 11.56 -17.17 -9.12
C GLN A 111 11.47 -17.27 -7.61
N SER A 112 11.92 -16.24 -6.90
CA SER A 112 11.89 -16.22 -5.42
C SER A 112 10.47 -16.23 -4.85
N LEU A 113 9.48 -15.80 -5.65
CA LEU A 113 8.06 -15.89 -5.31
C LEU A 113 7.47 -17.30 -5.52
N GLY A 114 8.29 -18.26 -5.88
CA GLY A 114 7.90 -19.67 -5.99
C GLY A 114 7.40 -20.10 -7.36
N ALA A 115 7.70 -19.33 -8.41
CA ALA A 115 7.31 -19.66 -9.77
C ALA A 115 8.54 -19.97 -10.64
N SER A 116 8.36 -20.89 -11.58
CA SER A 116 9.34 -21.08 -12.65
C SER A 116 9.19 -19.97 -13.71
N LEU A 117 10.27 -19.60 -14.38
CA LEU A 117 10.23 -18.62 -15.46
C LEU A 117 9.31 -19.07 -16.60
N SER A 118 9.15 -20.37 -16.81
CA SER A 118 8.25 -20.91 -17.84
C SER A 118 6.78 -20.63 -17.57
N GLN A 119 6.40 -20.36 -16.31
CA GLN A 119 5.05 -19.96 -15.95
C GLN A 119 4.69 -18.57 -16.50
N GLY A 120 5.65 -17.66 -16.54
CA GLY A 120 5.57 -16.36 -17.19
C GLY A 120 4.73 -15.29 -16.49
N VAL A 121 3.67 -15.66 -15.79
CA VAL A 121 2.74 -14.74 -15.12
C VAL A 121 2.35 -15.27 -13.75
N LEU A 122 2.36 -14.39 -12.76
CA LEU A 122 1.83 -14.63 -11.43
C LEU A 122 0.64 -13.71 -11.17
N GLN A 123 -0.30 -14.18 -10.33
CA GLN A 123 -1.26 -13.29 -9.67
C GLN A 123 -0.61 -12.80 -8.38
N ILE A 124 -0.54 -11.50 -8.22
CA ILE A 124 0.13 -10.87 -7.09
C ILE A 124 -0.74 -9.82 -6.41
N ASP A 125 -0.56 -9.71 -5.11
CA ASP A 125 -0.92 -8.55 -4.32
C ASP A 125 0.37 -7.83 -3.95
N TRP A 126 0.37 -6.51 -4.01
CA TRP A 126 1.55 -5.76 -3.60
C TRP A 126 1.19 -4.40 -3.04
N GLU A 127 2.10 -3.86 -2.26
CA GLU A 127 1.95 -2.54 -1.64
C GLU A 127 3.31 -1.87 -1.50
N PHE A 128 3.30 -0.54 -1.42
CA PHE A 128 4.50 0.19 -1.06
C PHE A 128 4.80 -0.03 0.42
N SER A 129 6.08 -0.29 0.72
CA SER A 129 6.56 -0.37 2.10
C SER A 129 6.68 1.05 2.67
N SER A 130 6.29 1.22 3.92
CA SER A 130 6.43 2.51 4.64
C SER A 130 7.80 2.64 5.29
#